data_2fb37951071de64b50ec81316880b9bd
#
_entry.id   2fb37951071de64b50ec81316880b9bd
#
_cell.length_a   1.000
_cell.length_b   1.000
_cell.length_c   1.000
_cell.angle_alpha   90.00
_cell.angle_beta   90.00
_cell.angle_gamma   90.00
#
_symmetry.space_group_name_H-M   'P 1'
#
loop_
_entity.id
_entity.type
_entity.pdbx_description
1 polymer ?
#
loop_
_entity_poly.entity_id
_entity_poly.type
_entity_poly.pdbx_seq_one_letter_code
_entity_poly.pdbx_strand_id
1 'polypeptide(L)'
;QLAYPVYEARLARLIKGKPQPKHIAIMADGNRRWAREAGFTDISHGHRQGAKKIGEMISWCSDTDIEVVTIYLLSTENLKRSEQEVELLFDIISDVVTHLSHSDVGCQVRLVGHLDLLPDDIRQRMVAAAAETKDNTGVIVNVAVGYGGRQEIVDAVQNLVRAEAEKGTSAAEMADRVTAESIGEHLYTKGRPDPDLVIRT
;
A
#
# COMPACT_ATOMS: atom_id res chain seq x y z
N GLN A 1 -24.02 -5.10 -18.21
CA GLN A 1 -22.57 -5.33 -18.38
C GLN A 1 -21.97 -4.58 -19.58
N LEU A 2 -22.71 -4.37 -20.68
CA LEU A 2 -22.24 -3.65 -21.88
C LEU A 2 -22.07 -2.12 -21.69
N ALA A 3 -22.74 -1.52 -20.71
CA ALA A 3 -22.68 -0.09 -20.46
C ALA A 3 -21.38 0.35 -19.71
N TYR A 4 -20.76 -0.54 -18.97
CA TYR A 4 -19.61 -0.21 -18.11
C TYR A 4 -18.37 0.21 -18.93
N PRO A 5 -17.92 -0.51 -19.97
CA PRO A 5 -16.77 -0.07 -20.78
C PRO A 5 -17.00 1.26 -21.50
N VAL A 6 -18.24 1.53 -21.94
CA VAL A 6 -18.60 2.83 -22.56
C VAL A 6 -18.53 3.95 -21.54
N TYR A 7 -18.96 3.70 -20.30
CA TYR A 7 -18.89 4.65 -19.21
C TYR A 7 -17.43 4.95 -18.82
N GLU A 8 -16.59 3.92 -18.69
CA GLU A 8 -15.15 4.07 -18.42
C GLU A 8 -14.46 4.88 -19.52
N ALA A 9 -14.67 4.55 -20.79
CA ALA A 9 -14.10 5.30 -21.90
C ALA A 9 -14.54 6.77 -21.91
N ARG A 10 -15.79 7.05 -21.50
CA ARG A 10 -16.28 8.42 -21.35
C ARG A 10 -15.59 9.15 -20.20
N LEU A 11 -15.44 8.50 -19.04
CA LEU A 11 -14.73 9.08 -17.89
C LEU A 11 -13.27 9.36 -18.22
N ALA A 12 -12.56 8.42 -18.82
CA ALA A 12 -11.18 8.60 -19.25
C ALA A 12 -11.00 9.82 -20.16
N ARG A 13 -11.95 10.04 -21.10
CA ARG A 13 -11.94 11.25 -21.93
C ARG A 13 -12.21 12.53 -21.17
N LEU A 14 -13.07 12.48 -20.14
CA LEU A 14 -13.42 13.66 -19.33
C LEU A 14 -12.28 14.11 -18.42
N ILE A 15 -11.46 13.18 -17.95
CA ILE A 15 -10.32 13.48 -17.07
C ILE A 15 -9.05 13.80 -17.85
N LYS A 16 -8.97 13.38 -19.11
CA LYS A 16 -7.80 13.62 -19.96
C LYS A 16 -7.49 15.12 -20.08
N GLY A 17 -6.25 15.49 -19.76
CA GLY A 17 -5.76 16.89 -19.81
C GLY A 17 -6.24 17.76 -18.65
N LYS A 18 -6.90 17.20 -17.64
CA LYS A 18 -7.18 17.87 -16.36
C LYS A 18 -6.08 17.57 -15.35
N PRO A 19 -5.86 18.43 -14.33
CA PRO A 19 -4.97 18.09 -13.23
C PRO A 19 -5.38 16.77 -12.59
N GLN A 20 -4.43 15.85 -12.45
CA GLN A 20 -4.60 14.55 -11.84
C GLN A 20 -3.86 14.50 -10.50
N PRO A 21 -4.34 13.73 -9.51
CA PRO A 21 -3.55 13.44 -8.33
C PRO A 21 -2.27 12.69 -8.74
N LYS A 22 -1.16 12.99 -8.10
CA LYS A 22 0.12 12.30 -8.33
C LYS A 22 0.27 11.07 -7.45
N HIS A 23 -0.32 11.12 -6.25
CA HIS A 23 -0.28 10.02 -5.30
C HIS A 23 -1.69 9.74 -4.75
N ILE A 24 -2.15 8.51 -4.92
CA ILE A 24 -3.42 8.03 -4.37
C ILE A 24 -3.16 7.02 -3.26
N ALA A 25 -3.78 7.22 -2.09
CA ALA A 25 -3.81 6.23 -1.02
C ALA A 25 -5.15 5.50 -1.01
N ILE A 26 -5.10 4.17 -0.91
CA ILE A 26 -6.27 3.30 -0.98
C ILE A 26 -6.36 2.46 0.29
N MET A 27 -7.48 2.58 1.00
CA MET A 27 -7.82 1.75 2.14
C MET A 27 -8.90 0.76 1.72
N ALA A 28 -8.51 -0.49 1.40
CA ALA A 28 -9.41 -1.55 1.01
C ALA A 28 -10.16 -2.09 2.25
N ASP A 29 -11.21 -1.39 2.66
CA ASP A 29 -12.06 -1.71 3.81
C ASP A 29 -13.42 -2.20 3.35
N GLY A 30 -14.13 -2.92 4.24
CA GLY A 30 -15.48 -3.39 3.97
C GLY A 30 -15.60 -4.77 3.29
N ASN A 31 -14.51 -5.44 2.94
CA ASN A 31 -14.53 -6.75 2.27
C ASN A 31 -15.39 -7.80 3.00
N ARG A 32 -15.31 -7.85 4.33
CA ARG A 32 -16.12 -8.77 5.16
C ARG A 32 -17.61 -8.40 5.13
N ARG A 33 -17.91 -7.10 5.20
CA ARG A 33 -19.28 -6.60 5.14
C ARG A 33 -19.90 -6.92 3.79
N TRP A 34 -19.18 -6.61 2.72
CA TRP A 34 -19.60 -6.92 1.35
C TRP A 34 -19.89 -8.43 1.16
N ALA A 35 -19.02 -9.32 1.65
CA ALA A 35 -19.24 -10.76 1.54
C ALA A 35 -20.55 -11.18 2.21
N ARG A 36 -20.84 -10.68 3.42
CA ARG A 36 -22.08 -10.97 4.16
C ARG A 36 -23.31 -10.45 3.43
N GLU A 37 -23.28 -9.21 2.95
CA GLU A 37 -24.37 -8.57 2.20
C GLU A 37 -24.63 -9.28 0.85
N ALA A 38 -23.59 -9.82 0.23
CA ALA A 38 -23.69 -10.64 -0.97
C ALA A 38 -24.14 -12.10 -0.70
N GLY A 39 -24.41 -12.46 0.55
CA GLY A 39 -24.92 -13.77 0.95
C GLY A 39 -23.83 -14.85 1.10
N PHE A 40 -22.56 -14.50 1.10
CA PHE A 40 -21.48 -15.45 1.35
C PHE A 40 -21.30 -15.71 2.85
N THR A 41 -21.25 -16.98 3.24
CA THR A 41 -20.90 -17.41 4.60
C THR A 41 -19.39 -17.34 4.84
N ASP A 42 -18.60 -17.54 3.80
CA ASP A 42 -17.15 -17.47 3.81
C ASP A 42 -16.66 -16.06 3.43
N ILE A 43 -16.04 -15.38 4.40
CA ILE A 43 -15.50 -14.03 4.23
C ILE A 43 -14.32 -13.96 3.25
N SER A 44 -13.69 -15.10 2.94
CA SER A 44 -12.59 -15.17 1.97
C SER A 44 -12.99 -14.63 0.60
N HIS A 45 -14.26 -14.83 0.20
CA HIS A 45 -14.80 -14.30 -1.04
C HIS A 45 -14.69 -12.77 -1.14
N GLY A 46 -14.97 -12.07 -0.03
CA GLY A 46 -14.83 -10.62 0.02
C GLY A 46 -13.37 -10.17 -0.15
N HIS A 47 -12.46 -10.82 0.55
CA HIS A 47 -11.03 -10.50 0.45
C HIS A 47 -10.47 -10.76 -0.95
N ARG A 48 -10.85 -11.89 -1.61
CA ARG A 48 -10.43 -12.20 -2.99
C ARG A 48 -11.01 -11.20 -4.00
N GLN A 49 -12.26 -10.78 -3.83
CA GLN A 49 -12.85 -9.75 -4.70
C GLN A 49 -12.17 -8.39 -4.52
N GLY A 50 -11.84 -8.02 -3.27
CA GLY A 50 -11.03 -6.84 -2.99
C GLY A 50 -9.67 -6.89 -3.68
N ALA A 51 -8.96 -8.01 -3.59
CA ALA A 51 -7.69 -8.24 -4.26
C ALA A 51 -7.78 -8.05 -5.78
N LYS A 52 -8.82 -8.62 -6.42
CA LYS A 52 -9.05 -8.44 -7.85
C LYS A 52 -9.27 -6.95 -8.21
N LYS A 53 -10.04 -6.23 -7.39
CA LYS A 53 -10.28 -4.79 -7.62
C LYS A 53 -9.02 -3.95 -7.49
N ILE A 54 -8.09 -4.34 -6.66
CA ILE A 54 -6.78 -3.67 -6.55
C ILE A 54 -6.06 -3.74 -7.90
N GLY A 55 -5.98 -4.92 -8.53
CA GLY A 55 -5.36 -5.06 -9.86
C GLY A 55 -6.00 -4.17 -10.93
N GLU A 56 -7.34 -4.14 -10.99
CA GLU A 56 -8.09 -3.26 -11.89
C GLU A 56 -7.77 -1.77 -11.64
N MET A 57 -7.71 -1.36 -10.37
CA MET A 57 -7.40 0.03 -10.00
C MET A 57 -5.98 0.44 -10.38
N ILE A 58 -4.99 -0.44 -10.20
CA ILE A 58 -3.61 -0.16 -10.62
C ILE A 58 -3.54 -0.01 -12.13
N SER A 59 -4.27 -0.82 -12.90
CA SER A 59 -4.37 -0.65 -14.35
C SER A 59 -4.94 0.72 -14.73
N TRP A 60 -6.02 1.17 -14.08
CA TRP A 60 -6.56 2.53 -14.33
C TRP A 60 -5.59 3.64 -13.95
N CYS A 61 -4.83 3.47 -12.87
CA CYS A 61 -3.80 4.44 -12.48
C CYS A 61 -2.68 4.51 -13.52
N SER A 62 -2.30 3.38 -14.13
CA SER A 62 -1.29 3.33 -15.19
C SER A 62 -1.73 4.06 -16.48
N ASP A 63 -3.04 4.12 -16.74
CA ASP A 63 -3.62 4.81 -17.88
C ASP A 63 -3.74 6.35 -17.65
N THR A 64 -3.31 6.83 -16.51
CA THR A 64 -3.40 8.23 -16.09
C THR A 64 -2.05 8.78 -15.67
N ASP A 65 -1.98 10.06 -15.27
CA ASP A 65 -0.73 10.70 -14.81
C ASP A 65 -0.43 10.42 -13.31
N ILE A 66 -0.99 9.35 -12.74
CA ILE A 66 -0.74 8.93 -11.36
C ILE A 66 0.61 8.24 -11.28
N GLU A 67 1.47 8.76 -10.43
CA GLU A 67 2.85 8.28 -10.28
C GLU A 67 3.00 7.26 -9.15
N VAL A 68 2.21 7.42 -8.09
CA VAL A 68 2.30 6.60 -6.87
C VAL A 68 0.92 6.16 -6.41
N VAL A 69 0.81 4.90 -6.01
CA VAL A 69 -0.38 4.36 -5.33
C VAL A 69 0.07 3.67 -4.05
N THR A 70 -0.47 4.10 -2.90
CA THR A 70 -0.25 3.40 -1.63
C THR A 70 -1.50 2.62 -1.25
N ILE A 71 -1.37 1.30 -1.07
CA ILE A 71 -2.48 0.41 -0.74
C ILE A 71 -2.28 -0.15 0.66
N TYR A 72 -3.25 0.09 1.55
CA TYR A 72 -3.25 -0.47 2.89
C TYR A 72 -3.95 -1.83 2.88
N LEU A 73 -3.17 -2.91 2.91
CA LEU A 73 -3.69 -4.29 2.87
C LEU A 73 -3.80 -4.94 4.23
N LEU A 74 -2.84 -4.69 5.13
CA LEU A 74 -2.81 -5.27 6.46
C LEU A 74 -2.37 -4.25 7.49
N SER A 75 -3.29 -3.91 8.41
CA SER A 75 -2.94 -3.10 9.58
C SER A 75 -2.47 -3.97 10.74
N THR A 76 -1.76 -3.39 11.70
CA THR A 76 -1.39 -4.06 12.96
C THR A 76 -2.62 -4.52 13.75
N GLU A 77 -3.76 -3.84 13.60
CA GLU A 77 -5.03 -4.27 14.20
C GLU A 77 -5.60 -5.52 13.53
N ASN A 78 -5.36 -5.74 12.24
CA ASN A 78 -5.81 -6.96 11.56
C ASN A 78 -5.16 -8.21 12.13
N LEU A 79 -3.93 -8.11 12.62
CA LEU A 79 -3.20 -9.22 13.25
C LEU A 79 -3.83 -9.70 14.57
N LYS A 80 -4.76 -8.94 15.16
CA LYS A 80 -5.52 -9.31 16.36
C LYS A 80 -6.76 -10.17 16.05
N ARG A 81 -7.01 -10.49 14.78
CA ARG A 81 -8.12 -11.34 14.34
C ARG A 81 -7.83 -12.82 14.66
N SER A 82 -8.77 -13.71 14.34
CA SER A 82 -8.54 -15.15 14.47
C SER A 82 -7.36 -15.59 13.60
N GLU A 83 -6.60 -16.57 14.08
CA GLU A 83 -5.44 -17.13 13.38
C GLU A 83 -5.78 -17.53 11.94
N GLN A 84 -6.90 -18.23 11.74
CA GLN A 84 -7.38 -18.62 10.42
C GLN A 84 -7.65 -17.43 9.48
N GLU A 85 -8.18 -16.32 10.00
CA GLU A 85 -8.41 -15.11 9.18
C GLU A 85 -7.09 -14.43 8.86
N VAL A 86 -6.13 -14.41 9.78
CA VAL A 86 -4.81 -13.81 9.57
C VAL A 86 -4.01 -14.60 8.54
N GLU A 87 -3.97 -15.94 8.63
CA GLU A 87 -3.34 -16.80 7.64
C GLU A 87 -3.92 -16.60 6.23
N LEU A 88 -5.26 -16.57 6.12
CA LEU A 88 -5.92 -16.28 4.86
C LEU A 88 -5.54 -14.90 4.30
N LEU A 89 -5.41 -13.88 5.15
CA LEU A 89 -4.98 -12.55 4.71
C LEU A 89 -3.55 -12.56 4.21
N PHE A 90 -2.65 -13.27 4.86
CA PHE A 90 -1.25 -13.41 4.41
C PHE A 90 -1.18 -14.03 3.01
N ASP A 91 -1.92 -15.09 2.76
CA ASP A 91 -1.96 -15.74 1.44
C ASP A 91 -2.49 -14.76 0.37
N ILE A 92 -3.64 -14.12 0.63
CA ILE A 92 -4.26 -13.21 -0.32
C ILE A 92 -3.34 -12.01 -0.62
N ILE A 93 -2.69 -11.44 0.39
CA ILE A 93 -1.77 -10.30 0.21
C ILE A 93 -0.55 -10.72 -0.60
N SER A 94 0.01 -11.90 -0.31
CA SER A 94 1.11 -12.46 -1.08
C SER A 94 0.73 -12.70 -2.54
N ASP A 95 -0.48 -13.21 -2.80
CA ASP A 95 -1.00 -13.39 -4.15
C ASP A 95 -1.19 -12.04 -4.87
N VAL A 96 -1.66 -10.99 -4.17
CA VAL A 96 -1.76 -9.63 -4.73
C VAL A 96 -0.39 -9.11 -5.16
N VAL A 97 0.62 -9.22 -4.29
CA VAL A 97 1.99 -8.77 -4.60
C VAL A 97 2.55 -9.53 -5.79
N THR A 98 2.41 -10.85 -5.79
CA THR A 98 2.86 -11.72 -6.89
C THR A 98 2.12 -11.40 -8.20
N HIS A 99 0.82 -11.15 -8.15
CA HIS A 99 0.04 -10.77 -9.33
C HIS A 99 0.49 -9.41 -9.89
N LEU A 100 0.76 -8.43 -9.03
CA LEU A 100 1.24 -7.11 -9.44
C LEU A 100 2.63 -7.20 -10.07
N SER A 101 3.52 -8.07 -9.56
CA SER A 101 4.87 -8.22 -10.09
C SER A 101 4.90 -8.82 -11.50
N HIS A 102 3.93 -9.67 -11.83
CA HIS A 102 3.81 -10.32 -13.14
C HIS A 102 2.80 -9.62 -14.08
N SER A 103 2.24 -8.49 -13.67
CA SER A 103 1.25 -7.79 -14.48
C SER A 103 1.87 -7.04 -15.66
N ASP A 104 1.16 -7.01 -16.80
CA ASP A 104 1.56 -6.26 -17.99
C ASP A 104 1.61 -4.73 -17.77
N VAL A 105 1.11 -4.27 -16.61
CA VAL A 105 1.11 -2.85 -16.21
C VAL A 105 2.53 -2.31 -16.00
N GLY A 106 3.51 -3.19 -15.72
CA GLY A 106 4.89 -2.79 -15.51
C GLY A 106 5.08 -1.89 -14.28
N CYS A 107 4.26 -2.05 -13.24
CA CYS A 107 4.36 -1.28 -12.00
C CYS A 107 5.61 -1.68 -11.19
N GLN A 108 6.13 -0.73 -10.39
CA GLN A 108 7.18 -1.00 -9.42
C GLN A 108 6.55 -1.24 -8.04
N VAL A 109 6.63 -2.46 -7.52
CA VAL A 109 6.07 -2.83 -6.21
C VAL A 109 7.09 -2.55 -5.11
N ARG A 110 6.65 -1.89 -4.04
CA ARG A 110 7.42 -1.62 -2.82
C ARG A 110 6.65 -2.08 -1.61
N LEU A 111 7.29 -2.82 -0.74
CA LEU A 111 6.70 -3.25 0.51
C LEU A 111 7.04 -2.22 1.60
N VAL A 112 6.05 -1.77 2.34
CA VAL A 112 6.20 -0.81 3.43
C VAL A 112 5.50 -1.31 4.69
N GLY A 113 6.04 -0.97 5.87
CA GLY A 113 5.54 -1.42 7.17
C GLY A 113 6.38 -2.54 7.78
N HIS A 114 5.81 -3.27 8.71
CA HIS A 114 6.48 -4.28 9.52
C HIS A 114 6.38 -5.67 8.90
N LEU A 115 7.29 -5.99 7.96
CA LEU A 115 7.33 -7.30 7.30
C LEU A 115 7.79 -8.43 8.23
N ASP A 116 8.45 -8.11 9.34
CA ASP A 116 8.86 -9.04 10.39
C ASP A 116 7.67 -9.65 11.16
N LEU A 117 6.47 -9.06 11.02
CA LEU A 117 5.23 -9.62 11.56
C LEU A 117 4.63 -10.74 10.67
N LEU A 118 5.18 -10.94 9.47
CA LEU A 118 4.75 -12.00 8.55
C LEU A 118 5.50 -13.31 8.82
N PRO A 119 4.88 -14.46 8.55
CA PRO A 119 5.60 -15.73 8.45
C PRO A 119 6.76 -15.64 7.44
N ASP A 120 7.87 -16.33 7.72
CA ASP A 120 9.10 -16.19 6.94
C ASP A 120 8.94 -16.57 5.46
N ASP A 121 8.16 -17.59 5.16
CA ASP A 121 7.88 -18.04 3.80
C ASP A 121 7.06 -17.01 3.01
N ILE A 122 6.03 -16.43 3.63
CA ILE A 122 5.20 -15.36 3.07
C ILE A 122 6.06 -14.12 2.81
N ARG A 123 6.84 -13.72 3.81
CA ARG A 123 7.76 -12.57 3.69
C ARG A 123 8.74 -12.74 2.54
N GLN A 124 9.41 -13.90 2.47
CA GLN A 124 10.39 -14.19 1.41
C GLN A 124 9.74 -14.15 0.02
N ARG A 125 8.57 -14.75 -0.14
CA ARG A 125 7.81 -14.75 -1.39
C ARG A 125 7.46 -13.34 -1.85
N MET A 126 6.97 -12.50 -0.93
CA MET A 126 6.61 -11.12 -1.24
C MET A 126 7.84 -10.26 -1.57
N VAL A 127 8.92 -10.41 -0.82
CA VAL A 127 10.18 -9.68 -1.08
C VAL A 127 10.76 -10.06 -2.42
N ALA A 128 10.78 -11.35 -2.77
CA ALA A 128 11.23 -11.82 -4.08
C ALA A 128 10.39 -11.23 -5.22
N ALA A 129 9.07 -11.32 -5.13
CA ALA A 129 8.16 -10.77 -6.13
C ALA A 129 8.31 -9.24 -6.29
N ALA A 130 8.45 -8.49 -5.19
CA ALA A 130 8.71 -7.05 -5.26
C ALA A 130 10.07 -6.74 -5.91
N ALA A 131 11.11 -7.53 -5.64
CA ALA A 131 12.44 -7.34 -6.21
C ALA A 131 12.47 -7.52 -7.74
N GLU A 132 11.62 -8.38 -8.31
CA GLU A 132 11.48 -8.56 -9.75
C GLU A 132 11.01 -7.27 -10.46
N THR A 133 10.32 -6.38 -9.75
CA THR A 133 9.77 -5.14 -10.32
C THR A 133 10.66 -3.92 -10.13
N LYS A 134 11.84 -4.07 -9.52
CA LYS A 134 12.70 -2.94 -9.11
C LYS A 134 13.09 -1.99 -10.25
N ASP A 135 13.24 -2.53 -11.46
CA ASP A 135 13.66 -1.81 -12.66
C ASP A 135 12.47 -1.37 -13.52
N ASN A 136 11.24 -1.64 -13.11
CA ASN A 136 10.04 -1.19 -13.78
C ASN A 136 9.88 0.34 -13.63
N THR A 137 9.42 0.98 -14.69
CA THR A 137 9.27 2.45 -14.78
C THR A 137 7.81 2.92 -14.73
N GLY A 138 6.86 2.01 -14.55
CA GLY A 138 5.44 2.34 -14.43
C GLY A 138 5.08 2.90 -13.06
N VAL A 139 3.80 2.85 -12.72
CA VAL A 139 3.27 3.32 -11.43
C VAL A 139 3.98 2.64 -10.26
N ILE A 140 4.40 3.43 -9.27
CA ILE A 140 4.96 2.91 -8.04
C ILE A 140 3.81 2.48 -7.11
N VAL A 141 3.78 1.21 -6.73
CA VAL A 141 2.76 0.65 -5.83
C VAL A 141 3.39 0.34 -4.48
N ASN A 142 3.14 1.20 -3.49
CA ASN A 142 3.49 0.92 -2.11
C ASN A 142 2.43 0.00 -1.50
N VAL A 143 2.81 -1.20 -1.12
CA VAL A 143 1.94 -2.17 -0.44
C VAL A 143 2.23 -2.12 1.05
N ALA A 144 1.32 -1.54 1.83
CA ALA A 144 1.45 -1.37 3.27
C ALA A 144 0.96 -2.64 3.99
N VAL A 145 1.90 -3.33 4.68
CA VAL A 145 1.69 -4.59 5.38
C VAL A 145 2.22 -4.50 6.80
N GLY A 146 1.43 -4.93 7.78
CA GLY A 146 1.77 -4.72 9.19
C GLY A 146 1.89 -3.23 9.53
N TYR A 147 1.14 -2.40 8.82
CA TYR A 147 1.23 -0.95 8.92
C TYR A 147 0.36 -0.40 10.05
N GLY A 148 0.91 0.60 10.73
CA GLY A 148 0.20 1.40 11.71
C GLY A 148 0.79 2.82 11.73
N GLY A 149 0.00 3.86 11.43
CA GLY A 149 0.51 5.22 11.29
C GLY A 149 1.21 5.74 12.56
N ARG A 150 0.72 5.38 13.76
CA ARG A 150 1.41 5.74 15.01
C ARG A 150 2.76 5.02 15.13
N GLN A 151 2.82 3.76 14.71
CA GLN A 151 4.07 2.99 14.73
C GLN A 151 5.08 3.55 13.74
N GLU A 152 4.64 3.92 12.54
CA GLU A 152 5.50 4.58 11.55
C GLU A 152 6.15 5.85 12.10
N ILE A 153 5.37 6.69 12.81
CA ILE A 153 5.91 7.90 13.45
C ILE A 153 6.97 7.54 14.51
N VAL A 154 6.68 6.52 15.34
CA VAL A 154 7.65 6.04 16.35
C VAL A 154 8.93 5.56 15.69
N ASP A 155 8.83 4.77 14.63
CA ASP A 155 9.99 4.25 13.90
C ASP A 155 10.79 5.36 13.24
N ALA A 156 10.09 6.33 12.64
CA ALA A 156 10.73 7.50 12.03
C ALA A 156 11.52 8.32 13.06
N VAL A 157 10.93 8.59 14.23
CA VAL A 157 11.61 9.30 15.32
C VAL A 157 12.80 8.49 15.84
N GLN A 158 12.66 7.18 16.03
CA GLN A 158 13.76 6.33 16.47
C GLN A 158 14.92 6.32 15.45
N ASN A 159 14.61 6.26 14.16
CA ASN A 159 15.62 6.29 13.11
C ASN A 159 16.32 7.65 13.06
N LEU A 160 15.59 8.75 13.19
CA LEU A 160 16.16 10.10 13.31
C LEU A 160 17.11 10.20 14.49
N VAL A 161 16.67 9.76 15.68
CA VAL A 161 17.50 9.81 16.90
C VAL A 161 18.76 8.96 16.75
N ARG A 162 18.68 7.76 16.16
CA ARG A 162 19.86 6.92 15.90
C ARG A 162 20.84 7.61 14.95
N ALA A 163 20.33 8.18 13.84
CA ALA A 163 21.15 8.88 12.85
C ALA A 163 21.85 10.11 13.44
N GLU A 164 21.19 10.85 14.33
CA GLU A 164 21.77 12.00 15.01
C GLU A 164 22.77 11.58 16.11
N ALA A 165 22.52 10.47 16.81
CA ALA A 165 23.46 9.93 17.80
C ALA A 165 24.79 9.50 17.14
N GLU A 166 24.73 8.90 15.93
CA GLU A 166 25.93 8.53 15.17
C GLU A 166 26.79 9.76 14.80
N LYS A 167 26.17 10.93 14.66
CA LYS A 167 26.85 12.22 14.40
C LYS A 167 27.39 12.88 15.69
N GLY A 168 27.13 12.30 16.86
CA GLY A 168 27.52 12.85 18.15
C GLY A 168 26.66 14.02 18.64
N THR A 169 25.45 14.19 18.10
CA THR A 169 24.48 15.23 18.49
C THR A 169 24.05 15.02 19.95
N SER A 170 24.05 16.06 20.76
CA SER A 170 23.57 15.99 22.14
C SER A 170 22.07 15.78 22.25
N ALA A 171 21.59 15.24 23.38
CA ALA A 171 20.15 14.98 23.56
C ALA A 171 19.29 16.27 23.45
N ALA A 172 19.80 17.40 23.89
CA ALA A 172 19.13 18.69 23.78
C ALA A 172 18.98 19.12 22.31
N GLU A 173 20.06 19.05 21.55
CA GLU A 173 20.06 19.37 20.12
C GLU A 173 19.19 18.39 19.33
N MET A 174 19.15 17.08 19.71
CA MET A 174 18.27 16.10 19.10
C MET A 174 16.80 16.49 19.24
N ALA A 175 16.39 16.96 20.41
CA ALA A 175 15.01 17.40 20.65
C ALA A 175 14.60 18.54 19.70
N ASP A 176 15.50 19.50 19.46
CA ASP A 176 15.27 20.61 18.54
C ASP A 176 15.22 20.18 17.06
N ARG A 177 15.82 19.03 16.73
CA ARG A 177 15.81 18.46 15.37
C ARG A 177 14.59 17.60 15.06
N VAL A 178 13.78 17.24 16.05
CA VAL A 178 12.53 16.52 15.84
C VAL A 178 11.47 17.49 15.33
N THR A 179 11.35 17.61 14.01
CA THR A 179 10.36 18.44 13.32
C THR A 179 9.50 17.59 12.41
N ALA A 180 8.40 18.13 11.89
CA ALA A 180 7.56 17.42 10.92
C ALA A 180 8.36 17.02 9.66
N GLU A 181 9.25 17.92 9.20
CA GLU A 181 10.10 17.70 8.04
C GLU A 181 11.11 16.58 8.32
N SER A 182 11.82 16.62 9.46
CA SER A 182 12.80 15.59 9.81
C SER A 182 12.17 14.23 10.06
N ILE A 183 10.94 14.18 10.61
CA ILE A 183 10.16 12.94 10.71
C ILE A 183 9.81 12.45 9.30
N GLY A 184 9.34 13.35 8.42
CA GLY A 184 8.98 13.03 7.03
C GLY A 184 10.13 12.35 6.26
N GLU A 185 11.36 12.80 6.48
CA GLU A 185 12.58 12.21 5.88
C GLU A 185 12.88 10.77 6.36
N HIS A 186 12.19 10.29 7.40
CA HIS A 186 12.37 8.96 7.97
C HIS A 186 11.12 8.08 7.89
N LEU A 187 10.01 8.58 7.30
CA LEU A 187 8.83 7.76 7.02
C LEU A 187 9.13 6.68 5.97
N TYR A 188 8.31 5.64 5.93
CA TYR A 188 8.44 4.51 4.98
C TYR A 188 8.34 4.95 3.52
N THR A 189 7.64 6.05 3.27
CA THR A 189 7.41 6.62 1.93
C THR A 189 8.31 7.83 1.63
N LYS A 190 9.37 8.04 2.39
CA LYS A 190 10.28 9.18 2.20
C LYS A 190 10.70 9.37 0.75
N GLY A 191 10.87 10.64 0.35
CA GLY A 191 11.26 11.00 -1.03
C GLY A 191 10.16 10.83 -2.06
N ARG A 192 8.92 10.63 -1.62
CA ARG A 192 7.72 10.59 -2.47
C ARG A 192 6.78 11.73 -2.07
N PRO A 193 5.93 12.21 -3.01
CA PRO A 193 4.90 13.16 -2.67
C PRO A 193 3.92 12.55 -1.66
N ASP A 194 3.35 13.37 -0.79
CA ASP A 194 2.25 12.96 0.06
C ASP A 194 1.01 12.57 -0.77
N PRO A 195 0.11 11.73 -0.25
CA PRO A 195 -1.13 11.41 -0.95
C PRO A 195 -1.99 12.65 -1.20
N ASP A 196 -2.29 12.94 -2.47
CA ASP A 196 -3.23 14.00 -2.89
C ASP A 196 -4.68 13.57 -2.69
N LEU A 197 -4.94 12.26 -2.74
CA LEU A 197 -6.26 11.67 -2.64
C LEU A 197 -6.23 10.40 -1.81
N VAL A 198 -7.16 10.30 -0.85
CA VAL A 198 -7.37 9.08 -0.06
C VAL A 198 -8.73 8.50 -0.39
N ILE A 199 -8.76 7.24 -0.83
CA ILE A 199 -9.97 6.48 -1.13
C ILE A 199 -10.15 5.39 -0.07
N ARG A 200 -11.30 5.38 0.58
CA ARG A 200 -11.71 4.29 1.48
C ARG A 200 -12.99 3.65 0.94
N THR A 201 -12.96 2.32 0.76
CA THR A 201 -14.11 1.55 0.25
C THR A 201 -14.99 1.01 1.38
#